data_9e5af268a02157b882be111759417692
#
_entry.id   9e5af268a02157b882be111759417692
#
_cell.length_a   1.000
_cell.length_b   1.000
_cell.length_c   1.000
_cell.angle_alpha   90.00
_cell.angle_beta   90.00
_cell.angle_gamma   90.00
#
_symmetry.space_group_name_H-M   'P 1'
#
loop_
_entity.id
_entity.type
_entity.pdbx_description
1 polymer ?
#
loop_
_entity_poly.entity_id
_entity_poly.type
_entity_poly.pdbx_seq_one_letter_code
_entity_poly.pdbx_strand_id
1 'polypeptide(L)'
;MIEDGFAELIGAQRRGVLVTLRKDGWPQLSNVNYAWDTETQTIRVSTTDDRAKTANLRRDPRASFHVTSGDFWSYVVVDGHADLSAVARDPHDAAVEELIDLYRAVQGEHPDWDDYRAAMVRDRRLVVSSRADRAYGMVRR
;
A
#
# COMPACT_ATOMS: atom_id res chain seq x y z
N MET A 1 -12.69 7.14 -11.98
CA MET A 1 -11.73 7.93 -11.18
C MET A 1 -12.41 8.44 -9.92
N ILE A 2 -11.69 8.49 -8.84
CA ILE A 2 -12.19 9.08 -7.60
C ILE A 2 -12.19 10.61 -7.68
N GLU A 3 -12.96 11.26 -6.82
CA GLU A 3 -13.03 12.71 -6.76
C GLU A 3 -11.67 13.35 -6.48
N ASP A 4 -11.43 14.53 -7.06
CA ASP A 4 -10.15 15.24 -6.93
C ASP A 4 -9.77 15.52 -5.46
N GLY A 5 -10.73 15.92 -4.64
CA GLY A 5 -10.49 16.19 -3.23
C GLY A 5 -10.01 14.96 -2.46
N PHE A 6 -10.54 13.78 -2.79
CA PHE A 6 -10.08 12.53 -2.22
C PHE A 6 -8.66 12.18 -2.69
N ALA A 7 -8.41 12.32 -3.99
CA ALA A 7 -7.09 12.05 -4.55
C ALA A 7 -6.01 12.98 -3.95
N GLU A 8 -6.34 14.25 -3.75
CA GLU A 8 -5.44 15.21 -3.13
C GLU A 8 -5.10 14.82 -1.69
N LEU A 9 -6.10 14.41 -0.91
CA LEU A 9 -5.88 13.96 0.47
C LEU A 9 -4.96 12.74 0.51
N ILE A 10 -5.20 11.76 -0.34
CA ILE A 10 -4.36 10.56 -0.41
C ILE A 10 -2.93 10.94 -0.79
N GLY A 11 -2.76 11.81 -1.77
CA GLY A 11 -1.43 12.24 -2.23
C GLY A 11 -0.68 13.10 -1.20
N ALA A 12 -1.39 13.76 -0.29
CA ALA A 12 -0.79 14.62 0.73
C ALA A 12 -0.30 13.85 1.96
N GLN A 13 -0.73 12.61 2.14
CA GLN A 13 -0.36 11.78 3.28
C GLN A 13 0.55 10.63 2.82
N ARG A 14 1.20 9.97 3.78
CA ARG A 14 2.09 8.81 3.52
C ARG A 14 1.81 7.63 4.42
N ARG A 15 0.87 7.78 5.33
CA ARG A 15 0.47 6.76 6.29
C ARG A 15 -1.03 6.59 6.24
N GLY A 16 -1.45 5.35 6.32
CA GLY A 16 -2.85 5.02 6.32
C GLY A 16 -3.10 3.65 6.92
N VAL A 17 -4.34 3.23 6.86
CA VAL A 17 -4.78 1.94 7.39
C VAL A 17 -5.24 1.06 6.25
N LEU A 18 -4.54 -0.05 6.05
CA LEU A 18 -4.95 -1.08 5.10
C LEU A 18 -5.91 -2.04 5.79
N VAL A 19 -7.06 -2.26 5.19
CA VAL A 19 -8.10 -3.15 5.70
C VAL A 19 -8.22 -4.34 4.75
N THR A 20 -8.03 -5.54 5.28
CA THR A 20 -8.17 -6.80 4.56
C THR A 20 -9.17 -7.68 5.29
N LEU A 21 -9.66 -8.73 4.64
CA LEU A 21 -10.66 -9.61 5.23
C LEU A 21 -10.02 -10.90 5.72
N ARG A 22 -10.24 -11.19 7.00
CA ARG A 22 -9.84 -12.45 7.61
C ARG A 22 -10.67 -13.60 7.05
N LYS A 23 -10.21 -14.81 7.31
CA LYS A 23 -10.87 -16.03 6.89
C LYS A 23 -12.30 -16.14 7.44
N ASP A 24 -12.56 -15.60 8.63
CA ASP A 24 -13.89 -15.59 9.26
C ASP A 24 -14.77 -14.41 8.79
N GLY A 25 -14.29 -13.57 7.89
CA GLY A 25 -15.00 -12.42 7.36
C GLY A 25 -14.81 -11.13 8.14
N TRP A 26 -14.18 -11.16 9.30
CA TRP A 26 -13.89 -9.93 10.05
C TRP A 26 -12.76 -9.15 9.42
N PRO A 27 -12.85 -7.80 9.47
CA PRO A 27 -11.78 -6.96 8.92
C PRO A 27 -10.52 -7.01 9.80
N GLN A 28 -9.36 -7.00 9.15
CA GLN A 28 -8.07 -6.84 9.79
C GLN A 28 -7.48 -5.51 9.36
N LEU A 29 -7.11 -4.68 10.31
CA LEU A 29 -6.58 -3.35 10.09
C LEU A 29 -5.08 -3.34 10.36
N SER A 30 -4.31 -2.71 9.47
CA SER A 30 -2.86 -2.57 9.60
C SER A 30 -2.45 -1.16 9.29
N ASN A 31 -1.69 -0.54 10.19
CA ASN A 31 -1.07 0.76 9.91
C ASN A 31 0.12 0.56 8.99
N VAL A 32 0.17 1.30 7.91
CA VAL A 32 1.20 1.15 6.88
C VAL A 32 1.62 2.50 6.32
N ASN A 33 2.85 2.55 5.79
CA ASN A 33 3.27 3.58 4.86
C ASN A 33 2.82 3.18 3.46
N TYR A 34 2.55 4.18 2.61
CA TYR A 34 2.10 3.90 1.25
C TYR A 34 2.60 4.94 0.27
N ALA A 35 2.57 4.59 -1.00
CA ALA A 35 2.70 5.53 -2.11
C ALA A 35 1.41 5.55 -2.92
N TRP A 36 1.05 6.73 -3.40
CA TRP A 36 -0.12 6.95 -4.26
C TRP A 36 0.33 7.34 -5.65
N ASP A 37 -0.16 6.63 -6.65
CA ASP A 37 0.01 6.98 -8.05
C ASP A 37 -1.28 7.60 -8.57
N THR A 38 -1.26 8.89 -8.86
CA THR A 38 -2.42 9.64 -9.32
C THR A 38 -2.89 9.19 -10.70
N GLU A 39 -1.97 8.85 -11.60
CA GLU A 39 -2.33 8.45 -12.96
C GLU A 39 -3.07 7.12 -12.99
N THR A 40 -2.56 6.14 -12.28
CA THR A 40 -3.16 4.81 -12.22
C THR A 40 -4.17 4.65 -11.10
N GLN A 41 -4.28 5.64 -10.21
CA GLN A 41 -5.14 5.59 -9.03
C GLN A 41 -4.86 4.35 -8.17
N THR A 42 -3.58 4.11 -7.90
CA THR A 42 -3.11 2.90 -7.23
C THR A 42 -2.36 3.25 -5.95
N ILE A 43 -2.71 2.54 -4.88
CA ILE A 43 -1.99 2.58 -3.60
C ILE A 43 -1.04 1.38 -3.56
N ARG A 44 0.23 1.63 -3.23
CA ARG A 44 1.24 0.58 -3.10
C ARG A 44 1.79 0.53 -1.69
N VAL A 45 1.93 -0.68 -1.16
CA VAL A 45 2.40 -0.96 0.20
C VAL A 45 3.41 -2.09 0.16
N SER A 46 4.48 -1.96 0.93
CA SER A 46 5.46 -3.05 1.14
C SER A 46 5.02 -3.90 2.32
N THR A 47 5.04 -5.21 2.15
CA THR A 47 4.74 -6.17 3.21
C THR A 47 5.64 -7.38 3.10
N THR A 48 5.59 -8.27 4.07
CA THR A 48 6.31 -9.54 4.04
C THR A 48 5.38 -10.70 3.76
N ASP A 49 5.93 -11.79 3.24
CA ASP A 49 5.18 -12.97 2.82
C ASP A 49 4.39 -13.61 3.99
N ASP A 50 4.91 -13.51 5.21
CA ASP A 50 4.35 -14.16 6.40
C ASP A 50 3.31 -13.31 7.16
N ARG A 51 3.00 -12.09 6.69
CA ARG A 51 2.03 -11.24 7.38
C ARG A 51 0.59 -11.70 7.12
N ALA A 52 -0.25 -11.47 8.14
CA ALA A 52 -1.68 -11.81 8.05
C ALA A 52 -2.37 -11.12 6.89
N LYS A 53 -2.09 -9.82 6.67
CA LYS A 53 -2.67 -9.07 5.55
C LYS A 53 -2.30 -9.67 4.19
N THR A 54 -1.09 -10.19 4.06
CA THR A 54 -0.66 -10.85 2.82
C THR A 54 -1.45 -12.13 2.57
N ALA A 55 -1.60 -12.97 3.58
CA ALA A 55 -2.40 -14.19 3.49
C ALA A 55 -3.88 -13.88 3.19
N ASN A 56 -4.42 -12.85 3.84
CA ASN A 56 -5.79 -12.41 3.60
C ASN A 56 -6.01 -12.00 2.14
N LEU A 57 -5.09 -11.21 1.57
CA LEU A 57 -5.20 -10.74 0.19
C LEU A 57 -5.03 -11.86 -0.85
N ARG A 58 -4.23 -12.88 -0.55
CA ARG A 58 -4.12 -14.05 -1.42
C ARG A 58 -5.42 -14.83 -1.50
N ARG A 59 -6.17 -14.88 -0.40
CA ARG A 59 -7.45 -15.57 -0.33
C ARG A 59 -8.58 -14.72 -0.90
N ASP A 60 -8.59 -13.41 -0.58
CA ASP A 60 -9.62 -12.46 -0.99
C ASP A 60 -8.95 -11.13 -1.33
N PRO A 61 -8.91 -10.74 -2.60
CA PRO A 61 -8.17 -9.55 -3.02
C PRO A 61 -8.84 -8.22 -2.64
N ARG A 62 -10.06 -8.23 -2.12
CA ARG A 62 -10.73 -7.00 -1.71
C ARG A 62 -9.97 -6.33 -0.59
N ALA A 63 -9.76 -5.02 -0.74
CA ALA A 63 -9.07 -4.22 0.25
C ALA A 63 -9.71 -2.85 0.33
N SER A 64 -9.71 -2.28 1.53
CA SER A 64 -10.03 -0.87 1.73
C SER A 64 -8.82 -0.17 2.33
N PHE A 65 -8.66 1.10 1.99
CA PHE A 65 -7.56 1.90 2.48
C PHE A 65 -8.08 3.20 3.05
N HIS A 66 -7.80 3.47 4.31
CA HIS A 66 -8.28 4.64 5.04
C HIS A 66 -7.15 5.62 5.25
N VAL A 67 -7.35 6.86 4.80
CA VAL A 67 -6.39 7.95 4.95
C VAL A 67 -7.07 9.11 5.66
N THR A 68 -6.39 9.67 6.65
CA THR A 68 -6.89 10.77 7.48
C THR A 68 -5.96 11.98 7.34
N SER A 69 -6.53 13.18 7.32
CA SER A 69 -5.76 14.42 7.38
C SER A 69 -5.05 14.58 8.73
N GLY A 70 -4.06 15.48 8.77
CA GLY A 70 -3.31 15.74 10.00
C GLY A 70 -4.16 16.22 11.16
N ASP A 71 -5.25 16.95 10.88
CA ASP A 71 -6.19 17.43 11.92
C ASP A 71 -7.27 16.41 12.27
N PHE A 72 -7.29 15.25 11.63
CA PHE A 72 -8.24 14.16 11.83
C PHE A 72 -9.63 14.35 11.18
N TRP A 73 -10.01 15.53 10.76
CA TRP A 73 -11.38 15.84 10.37
C TRP A 73 -11.68 15.68 8.89
N SER A 74 -10.68 15.40 8.07
CA SER A 74 -10.89 14.95 6.70
C SER A 74 -10.42 13.50 6.58
N TYR A 75 -11.15 12.70 5.85
CA TYR A 75 -10.75 11.32 5.60
C TYR A 75 -11.31 10.83 4.27
N VAL A 76 -10.67 9.81 3.75
CA VAL A 76 -11.12 9.07 2.58
C VAL A 76 -10.90 7.59 2.80
N VAL A 77 -11.84 6.79 2.36
CA VAL A 77 -11.71 5.33 2.27
C VAL A 77 -11.78 4.94 0.80
N VAL A 78 -10.77 4.21 0.36
CA VAL A 78 -10.68 3.72 -1.02
C VAL A 78 -10.89 2.22 -1.02
N ASP A 79 -11.94 1.77 -1.69
CA ASP A 79 -12.19 0.35 -1.89
C ASP A 79 -11.57 -0.08 -3.20
N GLY A 80 -10.93 -1.23 -3.21
CA GLY A 80 -10.29 -1.77 -4.40
C GLY A 80 -10.00 -3.26 -4.30
N HIS A 81 -9.31 -3.74 -5.33
CA HIS A 81 -8.83 -5.11 -5.40
C HIS A 81 -7.31 -5.07 -5.51
N ALA A 82 -6.63 -5.79 -4.63
CA ALA A 82 -5.19 -5.77 -4.55
C ALA A 82 -4.56 -6.86 -5.40
N ASP A 83 -3.48 -6.48 -6.09
CA ASP A 83 -2.56 -7.41 -6.73
C ASP A 83 -1.30 -7.51 -5.89
N LEU A 84 -0.73 -8.69 -5.82
CA LEU A 84 0.52 -8.96 -5.10
C LEU A 84 1.63 -9.23 -6.10
N SER A 85 2.77 -8.56 -5.93
CA SER A 85 3.97 -8.93 -6.69
C SER A 85 4.47 -10.31 -6.27
N ALA A 86 5.43 -10.87 -7.01
CA ALA A 86 6.19 -12.00 -6.52
C ALA A 86 6.95 -11.61 -5.25
N VAL A 87 7.25 -12.60 -4.41
CA VAL A 87 8.11 -12.41 -3.23
C VAL A 87 9.55 -12.21 -3.70
N ALA A 88 10.27 -11.26 -3.12
CA ALA A 88 11.69 -11.03 -3.44
C ALA A 88 12.51 -12.29 -3.12
N ARG A 89 13.25 -12.78 -4.12
CA ARG A 89 14.09 -13.98 -4.00
C ARG A 89 15.54 -13.78 -4.43
N ASP A 90 15.76 -12.74 -5.24
CA ASP A 90 17.09 -12.39 -5.74
C ASP A 90 17.23 -10.86 -5.62
N PRO A 91 18.42 -10.34 -5.22
CA PRO A 91 18.59 -8.89 -5.01
C PRO A 91 18.30 -8.03 -6.24
N HIS A 92 18.29 -8.61 -7.43
CA HIS A 92 18.09 -7.91 -8.69
C HIS A 92 16.83 -8.39 -9.45
N ASP A 93 15.91 -9.08 -8.79
CA ASP A 93 14.68 -9.51 -9.44
C ASP A 93 13.66 -8.38 -9.59
N ALA A 94 12.59 -8.64 -10.34
CA ALA A 94 11.55 -7.65 -10.61
C ALA A 94 10.83 -7.18 -9.33
N ALA A 95 10.64 -8.07 -8.36
CA ALA A 95 10.00 -7.72 -7.10
C ALA A 95 10.83 -6.72 -6.31
N VAL A 96 12.16 -6.90 -6.27
CA VAL A 96 13.06 -5.95 -5.61
C VAL A 96 13.07 -4.60 -6.33
N GLU A 97 13.03 -4.59 -7.66
CA GLU A 97 12.94 -3.33 -8.43
C GLU A 97 11.65 -2.55 -8.09
N GLU A 98 10.52 -3.24 -7.97
CA GLU A 98 9.27 -2.59 -7.53
C GLU A 98 9.39 -2.06 -6.10
N LEU A 99 10.02 -2.80 -5.21
CA LEU A 99 10.23 -2.36 -3.82
C LEU A 99 11.12 -1.13 -3.75
N ILE A 100 12.13 -1.03 -4.61
CA ILE A 100 12.99 0.16 -4.71
C ILE A 100 12.18 1.36 -5.16
N ASP A 101 11.36 1.22 -6.20
CA ASP A 101 10.51 2.30 -6.68
C ASP A 101 9.56 2.78 -5.59
N LEU A 102 8.97 1.85 -4.86
CA LEU A 102 8.08 2.15 -3.74
C LEU A 102 8.83 2.89 -2.63
N TYR A 103 9.99 2.42 -2.23
CA TYR A 103 10.82 3.07 -1.21
C TYR A 103 11.13 4.52 -1.61
N ARG A 104 11.57 4.74 -2.85
CA ARG A 104 11.86 6.09 -3.35
C ARG A 104 10.65 7.01 -3.28
N ALA A 105 9.49 6.49 -3.63
CA ALA A 105 8.25 7.28 -3.60
C ALA A 105 7.84 7.67 -2.18
N VAL A 106 8.12 6.83 -1.19
CA VAL A 106 7.74 7.07 0.21
C VAL A 106 8.81 7.85 0.97
N GLN A 107 10.09 7.51 0.80
CA GLN A 107 11.18 7.99 1.65
C GLN A 107 12.35 8.63 0.89
N GLY A 108 12.35 8.62 -0.44
CA GLY A 108 13.46 9.13 -1.24
C GLY A 108 14.59 8.12 -1.40
N GLU A 109 15.82 8.61 -1.55
CA GLU A 109 16.97 7.74 -1.79
C GLU A 109 17.41 7.03 -0.52
N HIS A 110 17.73 5.75 -0.66
CA HIS A 110 18.31 4.95 0.42
C HIS A 110 19.84 5.16 0.46
N PRO A 111 20.45 5.24 1.66
CA PRO A 111 21.91 5.43 1.77
C PRO A 111 22.74 4.24 1.28
N ASP A 112 22.16 3.06 1.19
CA ASP A 112 22.85 1.84 0.78
C ASP A 112 21.89 0.88 0.08
N TRP A 113 21.77 0.99 -1.25
CA TRP A 113 20.87 0.15 -2.03
C TRP A 113 21.23 -1.33 -2.01
N ASP A 114 22.51 -1.68 -1.91
CA ASP A 114 22.91 -3.09 -1.84
C ASP A 114 22.41 -3.72 -0.55
N ASP A 115 22.50 -3.01 0.57
CA ASP A 115 21.94 -3.47 1.83
C ASP A 115 20.42 -3.59 1.79
N TYR A 116 19.74 -2.60 1.19
CA TYR A 116 18.29 -2.64 1.01
C TYR A 116 17.84 -3.84 0.20
N ARG A 117 18.51 -4.10 -0.93
CA ARG A 117 18.22 -5.26 -1.79
C ARG A 117 18.35 -6.58 -1.03
N ALA A 118 19.43 -6.74 -0.29
CA ALA A 118 19.64 -7.93 0.52
C ALA A 118 18.56 -8.09 1.60
N ALA A 119 18.14 -6.98 2.23
CA ALA A 119 17.10 -7.00 3.24
C ALA A 119 15.75 -7.41 2.67
N MET A 120 15.42 -6.98 1.46
CA MET A 120 14.15 -7.35 0.82
C MET A 120 14.04 -8.85 0.58
N VAL A 121 15.13 -9.46 0.16
CA VAL A 121 15.22 -10.92 -0.03
C VAL A 121 15.17 -11.66 1.30
N ARG A 122 15.97 -11.21 2.26
CA ARG A 122 16.02 -11.83 3.60
C ARG A 122 14.66 -11.81 4.29
N ASP A 123 13.95 -10.70 4.20
CA ASP A 123 12.68 -10.50 4.87
C ASP A 123 11.50 -11.01 4.01
N ARG A 124 11.76 -11.51 2.81
CA ARG A 124 10.75 -12.04 1.89
C ARG A 124 9.64 -11.02 1.62
N ARG A 125 10.05 -9.85 1.18
CA ARG A 125 9.14 -8.74 0.92
C ARG A 125 8.51 -8.83 -0.46
N LEU A 126 7.35 -8.17 -0.58
CA LEU A 126 6.61 -8.02 -1.82
C LEU A 126 5.84 -6.70 -1.80
N VAL A 127 5.34 -6.31 -2.96
CA VAL A 127 4.52 -5.11 -3.12
C VAL A 127 3.05 -5.51 -3.25
N VAL A 128 2.22 -4.86 -2.45
CA VAL A 128 0.76 -4.89 -2.60
C VAL A 128 0.36 -3.64 -3.38
N SER A 129 -0.36 -3.81 -4.49
CA SER A 129 -0.88 -2.73 -5.31
C SER A 129 -2.40 -2.81 -5.35
N SER A 130 -3.07 -1.80 -4.81
CA SER A 130 -4.54 -1.74 -4.80
C SER A 130 -5.01 -0.59 -5.66
N ARG A 131 -5.66 -0.91 -6.78
CA ARG A 131 -6.27 0.09 -7.65
C ARG A 131 -7.61 0.52 -7.06
N ALA A 132 -7.86 1.83 -7.06
CA ALA A 132 -9.10 2.40 -6.57
C ALA A 132 -10.27 2.04 -7.48
N ASP A 133 -11.27 1.35 -6.96
CA ASP A 133 -12.54 1.10 -7.65
C ASP A 133 -13.54 2.21 -7.33
N ARG A 134 -13.59 2.61 -6.06
CA ARG A 134 -14.47 3.67 -5.57
C ARG A 134 -13.89 4.28 -4.29
N ALA A 135 -14.39 5.45 -3.94
CA ALA A 135 -13.99 6.11 -2.70
C ALA A 135 -15.18 6.80 -2.05
N TYR A 136 -15.13 6.91 -0.74
CA TYR A 136 -16.07 7.72 0.04
C TYR A 136 -15.30 8.39 1.18
N GLY A 137 -15.90 9.40 1.75
CA GLY A 137 -15.30 10.11 2.87
C GLY A 137 -15.82 11.52 2.99
N MET A 138 -15.07 12.34 3.70
CA MET A 138 -15.38 13.75 3.89
C MET A 138 -14.09 14.56 3.89
N VAL A 139 -14.00 15.50 2.96
CA VAL A 139 -12.88 16.43 2.89
C VAL A 139 -13.37 17.78 3.38
N ARG A 140 -12.82 18.20 4.51
CA ARG A 140 -13.14 19.47 5.11
C ARG A 140 -12.34 20.59 4.46
N ARG A 141 -13.02 21.63 4.09
CA ARG A 141 -12.42 22.81 3.44
C ARG A 141 -12.20 23.95 4.41
#